data_8e18544ba2dc5899091dc75222a2ab7c
#
_entry.id   8e18544ba2dc5899091dc75222a2ab7c
#
_cell.length_a   1.000
_cell.length_b   1.000
_cell.length_c   1.000
_cell.angle_alpha   90.00
_cell.angle_beta   90.00
_cell.angle_gamma   90.00
#
_symmetry.space_group_name_H-M   'P 1'
#
loop_
_entity.id
_entity.type
_entity.pdbx_description
1 polymer ?
#
loop_
_entity_poly.entity_id
_entity_poly.type
_entity_poly.pdbx_seq_one_letter_code
_entity_poly.pdbx_strand_id
1 'polypeptide(L)'
;VYKRQHLYNAMPGINHREPGPIIAALEAGAEVELIADGIHIHPAMVRTTFRIFGADKVILISDSMEATGLLDGDYQLGGQGVTVKGRKAVLTKDPGVIAGSVTNLFDCMKNCVLNMGIPLEDAVLAATENPAESIGVEKDYGRIAVGNYGNLLLLDKDLQIKNIVQKGKIMSV
;
A
#
# COMPACT_ATOMS: atom_id res chain seq x y z
N VAL A 1 -5.60 -9.68 16.28
CA VAL A 1 -4.48 -8.96 15.64
C VAL A 1 -4.73 -7.47 15.74
N TYR A 2 -3.76 -6.72 16.27
CA TYR A 2 -3.82 -5.26 16.28
C TYR A 2 -3.31 -4.72 14.96
N LYS A 3 -4.06 -3.78 14.37
CA LYS A 3 -3.76 -3.15 13.09
C LYS A 3 -3.72 -1.64 13.20
N ARG A 4 -2.76 -0.99 12.53
CA ARG A 4 -2.71 0.46 12.39
C ARG A 4 -2.81 0.84 10.93
N GLN A 5 -3.95 1.43 10.54
CA GLN A 5 -4.27 1.84 9.17
C GLN A 5 -3.44 3.04 8.74
N HIS A 6 -3.11 3.11 7.45
CA HIS A 6 -2.40 4.20 6.74
C HIS A 6 -1.35 4.90 7.63
N LEU A 7 -0.41 4.11 8.16
CA LEU A 7 0.62 4.57 9.11
C LEU A 7 1.21 5.93 8.69
N TYR A 8 1.46 6.81 9.64
CA TYR A 8 1.87 8.21 9.52
C TYR A 8 0.77 9.18 9.11
N ASN A 9 -0.20 8.78 8.26
CA ASN A 9 -1.23 9.68 7.76
C ASN A 9 -2.25 9.97 8.86
N ALA A 10 -2.59 11.25 9.03
CA ALA A 10 -3.45 11.74 10.12
C ALA A 10 -2.94 11.35 11.53
N MET A 11 -1.62 11.20 11.71
CA MET A 11 -0.98 10.87 12.98
C MET A 11 0.07 11.90 13.35
N PRO A 12 0.31 12.16 14.65
CA PRO A 12 1.49 12.88 15.08
C PRO A 12 2.76 12.10 14.69
N GLY A 13 3.83 12.83 14.38
CA GLY A 13 5.14 12.24 14.10
C GLY A 13 5.78 11.59 15.32
N ILE A 14 6.81 10.78 15.10
CA ILE A 14 7.59 10.19 16.17
C ILE A 14 8.38 11.30 16.89
N ASN A 15 8.17 11.43 18.19
CA ASN A 15 8.92 12.35 19.04
C ASN A 15 9.58 11.58 20.19
N HIS A 16 10.81 11.95 20.53
CA HIS A 16 11.62 11.24 21.54
C HIS A 16 11.09 11.36 22.99
N ARG A 17 10.21 12.30 23.30
CA ARG A 17 9.56 12.48 24.61
C ARG A 17 8.08 12.07 24.58
N GLU A 18 7.46 12.10 23.41
CA GLU A 18 6.07 11.69 23.19
C GLU A 18 6.04 10.84 21.91
N PRO A 19 6.40 9.54 21.99
CA PRO A 19 6.64 8.70 20.81
C PRO A 19 5.42 8.48 19.91
N GLY A 20 4.22 8.62 20.48
CA GLY A 20 2.97 8.61 19.71
C GLY A 20 2.53 7.23 19.23
N PRO A 21 1.47 7.19 18.37
CA PRO A 21 0.81 5.95 17.98
C PRO A 21 1.69 5.02 17.13
N ILE A 22 2.71 5.55 16.46
CA ILE A 22 3.59 4.76 15.59
C ILE A 22 4.46 3.83 16.45
N ILE A 23 5.08 4.37 17.50
CA ILE A 23 5.90 3.57 18.42
C ILE A 23 5.01 2.65 19.28
N ALA A 24 3.83 3.12 19.70
CA ALA A 24 2.88 2.27 20.40
C ALA A 24 2.44 1.05 19.55
N ALA A 25 2.26 1.22 18.23
CA ALA A 25 1.97 0.11 17.32
C ALA A 25 3.14 -0.87 17.23
N LEU A 26 4.39 -0.36 17.18
CA LEU A 26 5.60 -1.19 17.18
C LEU A 26 5.71 -2.01 18.47
N GLU A 27 5.57 -1.38 19.63
CA GLU A 27 5.65 -2.05 20.94
C GLU A 27 4.53 -3.10 21.12
N ALA A 28 3.35 -2.85 20.53
CA ALA A 28 2.24 -3.80 20.54
C ALA A 28 2.39 -4.96 19.54
N GLY A 29 3.45 -4.97 18.71
CA GLY A 29 3.61 -5.96 17.64
C GLY A 29 2.51 -5.91 16.60
N ALA A 30 1.91 -4.73 16.38
CA ALA A 30 0.79 -4.56 15.47
C ALA A 30 1.22 -4.66 14.01
N GLU A 31 0.33 -5.15 13.15
CA GLU A 31 0.44 -4.97 11.71
C GLU A 31 0.20 -3.50 11.34
N VAL A 32 0.90 -3.03 10.31
CA VAL A 32 0.83 -1.63 9.88
C VAL A 32 0.56 -1.53 8.39
N GLU A 33 -0.45 -0.78 8.03
CA GLU A 33 -0.79 -0.50 6.65
C GLU A 33 -0.03 0.74 6.16
N LEU A 34 0.60 0.63 4.98
CA LEU A 34 1.53 1.63 4.45
C LEU A 34 1.19 2.01 3.00
N ILE A 35 0.98 3.30 2.74
CA ILE A 35 0.77 3.82 1.39
C ILE A 35 2.12 4.17 0.77
N ALA A 36 2.59 3.34 -0.16
CA ALA A 36 3.93 3.48 -0.75
C ALA A 36 3.90 4.09 -2.17
N ASP A 37 3.04 5.05 -2.40
CA ASP A 37 2.88 5.74 -3.69
C ASP A 37 4.00 6.76 -3.99
N GLY A 38 4.83 7.10 -3.00
CA GLY A 38 5.90 8.10 -3.09
C GLY A 38 5.42 9.55 -2.94
N ILE A 39 4.15 9.74 -2.58
CA ILE A 39 3.51 11.04 -2.34
C ILE A 39 3.17 11.19 -0.85
N HIS A 40 2.51 10.18 -0.27
CA HIS A 40 2.10 10.18 1.13
C HIS A 40 3.28 10.07 2.09
N ILE A 41 4.26 9.24 1.76
CA ILE A 41 5.35 8.88 2.67
C ILE A 41 6.69 8.97 1.95
N HIS A 42 7.64 9.68 2.56
CA HIS A 42 9.00 9.79 2.03
C HIS A 42 9.68 8.41 1.99
N PRO A 43 10.42 8.07 0.91
CA PRO A 43 11.08 6.76 0.76
C PRO A 43 11.93 6.31 1.95
N ALA A 44 12.60 7.25 2.63
CA ALA A 44 13.38 6.93 3.84
C ALA A 44 12.48 6.40 4.98
N MET A 45 11.27 6.93 5.12
CA MET A 45 10.32 6.48 6.14
C MET A 45 9.72 5.11 5.78
N VAL A 46 9.49 4.83 4.49
CA VAL A 46 9.09 3.49 4.03
C VAL A 46 10.18 2.46 4.41
N ARG A 47 11.44 2.72 4.07
CA ARG A 47 12.57 1.85 4.48
C ARG A 47 12.68 1.68 5.99
N THR A 48 12.50 2.76 6.75
CA THR A 48 12.53 2.71 8.20
C THR A 48 11.42 1.82 8.74
N THR A 49 10.20 1.93 8.20
CA THR A 49 9.06 1.10 8.61
C THR A 49 9.36 -0.39 8.41
N PHE A 50 9.84 -0.78 7.23
CA PHE A 50 10.22 -2.19 6.99
C PHE A 50 11.33 -2.67 7.94
N ARG A 51 12.28 -1.79 8.32
CA ARG A 51 13.38 -2.14 9.25
C ARG A 51 12.92 -2.31 10.70
N ILE A 52 12.01 -1.45 11.18
CA ILE A 52 11.62 -1.48 12.60
C ILE A 52 10.45 -2.42 12.87
N PHE A 53 9.50 -2.57 11.94
CA PHE A 53 8.38 -3.49 12.10
C PHE A 53 8.68 -4.90 11.61
N GLY A 54 9.60 -5.06 10.65
CA GLY A 54 9.78 -6.30 9.90
C GLY A 54 8.84 -6.39 8.70
N ALA A 55 9.29 -7.09 7.64
CA ALA A 55 8.51 -7.25 6.41
C ALA A 55 7.20 -8.01 6.64
N ASP A 56 7.16 -8.92 7.61
CA ASP A 56 6.01 -9.74 8.02
C ASP A 56 4.90 -8.94 8.72
N LYS A 57 5.17 -7.69 9.14
CA LYS A 57 4.19 -6.81 9.80
C LYS A 57 3.73 -5.65 8.93
N VAL A 58 4.35 -5.46 7.76
CA VAL A 58 3.96 -4.39 6.85
C VAL A 58 2.95 -4.90 5.84
N ILE A 59 1.86 -4.17 5.67
CA ILE A 59 0.84 -4.39 4.66
C ILE A 59 0.85 -3.19 3.72
N LEU A 60 1.12 -3.40 2.44
CA LEU A 60 0.98 -2.34 1.46
C LEU A 60 -0.50 -2.13 1.12
N ILE A 61 -0.90 -0.87 1.12
CA ILE A 61 -2.22 -0.43 0.67
C ILE A 61 -2.08 0.70 -0.35
N SER A 62 -3.08 0.88 -1.20
CA SER A 62 -3.16 2.02 -2.11
C SER A 62 -3.91 3.20 -1.52
N ASP A 63 -4.88 2.93 -0.63
CA ASP A 63 -5.83 3.93 -0.13
C ASP A 63 -6.51 4.70 -1.27
N SER A 64 -6.86 3.98 -2.34
CA SER A 64 -7.40 4.52 -3.59
C SER A 64 -8.78 5.12 -3.39
N MET A 65 -9.00 6.29 -3.99
CA MET A 65 -10.32 6.90 -4.07
C MET A 65 -10.97 6.69 -5.45
N GLU A 66 -12.21 7.15 -5.62
CA GLU A 66 -13.01 6.95 -6.84
C GLU A 66 -12.35 7.45 -8.12
N ALA A 67 -11.45 8.44 -8.04
CA ALA A 67 -10.75 9.01 -9.19
C ALA A 67 -9.58 8.15 -9.70
N THR A 68 -9.27 7.02 -9.05
CA THR A 68 -8.16 6.16 -9.48
C THR A 68 -8.40 5.62 -10.89
N GLY A 69 -7.45 5.92 -11.80
CA GLY A 69 -7.54 5.55 -13.20
C GLY A 69 -8.39 6.50 -14.06
N LEU A 70 -8.91 7.58 -13.49
CA LEU A 70 -9.63 8.63 -14.21
C LEU A 70 -8.72 9.82 -14.55
N LEU A 71 -9.25 10.77 -15.32
CA LEU A 71 -8.53 11.98 -15.74
C LEU A 71 -8.39 12.97 -14.58
N ASP A 72 -7.46 13.94 -14.74
CA ASP A 72 -7.37 15.08 -13.84
C ASP A 72 -8.72 15.82 -13.76
N GLY A 73 -9.12 16.24 -12.56
CA GLY A 73 -10.41 16.89 -12.36
C GLY A 73 -10.83 16.98 -10.90
N ASP A 74 -12.05 17.40 -10.69
CA ASP A 74 -12.65 17.51 -9.36
C ASP A 74 -13.57 16.29 -9.09
N TYR A 75 -13.39 15.71 -7.92
CA TYR A 75 -14.07 14.50 -7.43
C TYR A 75 -14.56 14.70 -6.00
N GLN A 76 -15.05 13.63 -5.38
CA GLN A 76 -15.50 13.68 -3.99
C GLN A 76 -14.91 12.49 -3.19
N LEU A 77 -14.64 12.74 -1.91
CA LEU A 77 -14.28 11.73 -0.94
C LEU A 77 -14.97 12.03 0.39
N GLY A 78 -15.86 11.15 0.84
CA GLY A 78 -16.59 11.32 2.10
C GLY A 78 -17.38 12.62 2.20
N GLY A 79 -17.92 13.12 1.08
CA GLY A 79 -18.67 14.40 1.02
C GLY A 79 -17.80 15.64 0.94
N GLN A 80 -16.48 15.50 0.83
CA GLN A 80 -15.54 16.61 0.63
C GLN A 80 -15.07 16.65 -0.83
N GLY A 81 -14.95 17.85 -1.40
CA GLY A 81 -14.37 18.03 -2.73
C GLY A 81 -12.88 17.73 -2.74
N VAL A 82 -12.44 16.96 -3.74
CA VAL A 82 -11.05 16.58 -3.97
C VAL A 82 -10.66 16.96 -5.39
N THR A 83 -9.54 17.66 -5.53
CA THR A 83 -8.95 17.99 -6.82
C THR A 83 -7.79 17.04 -7.11
N VAL A 84 -7.86 16.36 -8.25
CA VAL A 84 -6.81 15.46 -8.76
C VAL A 84 -6.02 16.14 -9.84
N LYS A 85 -4.69 16.12 -9.68
CA LYS A 85 -3.75 16.58 -10.69
C LYS A 85 -2.56 15.61 -10.79
N GLY A 86 -2.45 14.93 -11.90
CA GLY A 86 -1.47 13.88 -12.14
C GLY A 86 -1.63 12.74 -11.12
N ARG A 87 -0.62 12.52 -10.29
CA ARG A 87 -0.63 11.46 -9.26
C ARG A 87 -1.10 11.93 -7.87
N LYS A 88 -1.52 13.18 -7.74
CA LYS A 88 -1.84 13.77 -6.43
C LYS A 88 -3.32 14.13 -6.33
N ALA A 89 -3.94 13.69 -5.24
CA ALA A 89 -5.29 14.07 -4.83
C ALA A 89 -5.22 14.90 -3.55
N VAL A 90 -5.87 16.06 -3.53
CA VAL A 90 -5.87 16.98 -2.38
C VAL A 90 -7.27 17.50 -2.13
N LEU A 91 -7.57 17.91 -0.90
CA LEU A 91 -8.81 18.59 -0.61
C LEU A 91 -8.90 19.89 -1.43
N THR A 92 -10.00 20.10 -2.15
CA THR A 92 -10.21 21.31 -2.98
C THR A 92 -10.16 22.58 -2.13
N LYS A 93 -10.67 22.52 -0.88
CA LYS A 93 -10.68 23.67 0.05
C LYS A 93 -9.36 23.87 0.77
N ASP A 94 -8.49 22.85 0.83
CA ASP A 94 -7.17 22.91 1.46
C ASP A 94 -6.16 22.06 0.67
N PRO A 95 -5.54 22.63 -0.38
CA PRO A 95 -4.58 21.90 -1.22
C PRO A 95 -3.31 21.41 -0.51
N GLY A 96 -3.11 21.81 0.74
CA GLY A 96 -2.05 21.27 1.60
C GLY A 96 -2.34 19.87 2.15
N VAL A 97 -3.60 19.45 2.14
CA VAL A 97 -4.05 18.16 2.68
C VAL A 97 -4.25 17.15 1.57
N ILE A 98 -3.52 16.04 1.63
CA ILE A 98 -3.70 14.88 0.74
C ILE A 98 -5.00 14.17 1.15
N ALA A 99 -5.80 13.75 0.17
CA ALA A 99 -7.11 13.16 0.37
C ALA A 99 -7.27 11.87 -0.43
N GLY A 100 -6.88 10.76 0.18
CA GLY A 100 -6.81 9.46 -0.48
C GLY A 100 -5.74 9.44 -1.58
N SER A 101 -5.66 8.36 -2.33
CA SER A 101 -4.72 8.22 -3.44
C SER A 101 -5.44 8.01 -4.79
N VAL A 102 -4.70 8.22 -5.88
CA VAL A 102 -5.09 7.84 -7.24
C VAL A 102 -4.14 6.79 -7.82
N THR A 103 -3.46 6.04 -6.94
CA THR A 103 -2.58 4.93 -7.29
C THR A 103 -3.29 3.58 -7.11
N ASN A 104 -2.71 2.51 -7.60
CA ASN A 104 -3.14 1.14 -7.34
C ASN A 104 -2.08 0.38 -6.52
N LEU A 105 -2.46 -0.78 -5.96
CA LEU A 105 -1.58 -1.55 -5.09
C LEU A 105 -0.33 -2.08 -5.82
N PHE A 106 -0.47 -2.46 -7.09
CA PHE A 106 0.67 -2.94 -7.88
C PHE A 106 1.72 -1.85 -8.06
N ASP A 107 1.30 -0.61 -8.35
CA ASP A 107 2.21 0.54 -8.47
C ASP A 107 2.86 0.89 -7.12
N CYS A 108 2.18 0.74 -6.00
CA CYS A 108 2.78 0.88 -4.67
C CYS A 108 3.89 -0.16 -4.43
N MET A 109 3.62 -1.44 -4.72
CA MET A 109 4.61 -2.53 -4.60
C MET A 109 5.81 -2.28 -5.52
N LYS A 110 5.56 -1.98 -6.79
CA LYS A 110 6.60 -1.66 -7.78
C LYS A 110 7.45 -0.47 -7.36
N ASN A 111 6.83 0.58 -6.80
CA ASN A 111 7.51 1.76 -6.29
C ASN A 111 8.43 1.44 -5.09
N CYS A 112 7.99 0.57 -4.18
CA CYS A 112 8.84 0.06 -3.10
C CYS A 112 10.14 -0.53 -3.62
N VAL A 113 10.08 -1.34 -4.67
CA VAL A 113 11.25 -2.02 -5.24
C VAL A 113 12.12 -1.05 -6.02
N LEU A 114 11.54 -0.36 -7.02
CA LEU A 114 12.31 0.41 -8.00
C LEU A 114 12.83 1.75 -7.47
N ASN A 115 12.09 2.39 -6.56
CA ASN A 115 12.38 3.75 -6.14
C ASN A 115 12.70 3.89 -4.64
N MET A 116 12.32 2.90 -3.82
CA MET A 116 12.52 2.99 -2.38
C MET A 116 13.56 2.01 -1.84
N GLY A 117 14.01 1.03 -2.65
CA GLY A 117 15.07 0.07 -2.29
C GLY A 117 14.62 -0.98 -1.29
N ILE A 118 13.34 -1.35 -1.32
CA ILE A 118 12.81 -2.51 -0.59
C ILE A 118 13.10 -3.77 -1.44
N PRO A 119 13.59 -4.88 -0.86
CA PRO A 119 13.72 -6.15 -1.56
C PRO A 119 12.40 -6.58 -2.21
N LEU A 120 12.49 -7.21 -3.39
CA LEU A 120 11.31 -7.62 -4.15
C LEU A 120 10.43 -8.58 -3.33
N GLU A 121 11.04 -9.55 -2.69
CA GLU A 121 10.36 -10.53 -1.84
C GLU A 121 9.59 -9.87 -0.68
N ASP A 122 10.18 -8.88 -0.02
CA ASP A 122 9.55 -8.15 1.08
C ASP A 122 8.35 -7.30 0.58
N ALA A 123 8.52 -6.64 -0.57
CA ALA A 123 7.46 -5.84 -1.17
C ALA A 123 6.28 -6.71 -1.67
N VAL A 124 6.58 -7.89 -2.23
CA VAL A 124 5.56 -8.86 -2.64
C VAL A 124 4.85 -9.45 -1.43
N LEU A 125 5.59 -9.87 -0.40
CA LEU A 125 5.03 -10.36 0.86
C LEU A 125 4.03 -9.34 1.46
N ALA A 126 4.45 -8.09 1.56
CA ALA A 126 3.63 -6.99 2.09
C ALA A 126 2.39 -6.67 1.22
N ALA A 127 2.39 -7.02 -0.06
CA ALA A 127 1.27 -6.78 -0.98
C ALA A 127 0.36 -7.99 -1.18
N THR A 128 0.73 -9.19 -0.68
CA THR A 128 0.01 -10.44 -0.98
C THR A 128 -0.27 -11.28 0.25
N GLU A 129 0.72 -11.92 0.85
CA GLU A 129 0.54 -12.87 1.96
C GLU A 129 0.11 -12.15 3.25
N ASN A 130 0.81 -11.08 3.66
CA ASN A 130 0.45 -10.33 4.86
C ASN A 130 -1.00 -9.81 4.85
N PRO A 131 -1.49 -9.14 3.79
CA PRO A 131 -2.90 -8.73 3.76
C PRO A 131 -3.86 -9.92 3.76
N ALA A 132 -3.53 -11.05 3.14
CA ALA A 132 -4.36 -12.23 3.16
C ALA A 132 -4.47 -12.84 4.57
N GLU A 133 -3.35 -12.95 5.30
CA GLU A 133 -3.32 -13.39 6.68
C GLU A 133 -4.07 -12.43 7.60
N SER A 134 -3.87 -11.13 7.40
CA SER A 134 -4.50 -10.09 8.21
C SER A 134 -6.03 -10.10 8.19
N ILE A 135 -6.63 -10.56 7.08
CA ILE A 135 -8.09 -10.69 6.95
C ILE A 135 -8.59 -12.15 7.01
N GLY A 136 -7.68 -13.11 7.25
CA GLY A 136 -8.03 -14.51 7.48
C GLY A 136 -8.42 -15.28 6.21
N VAL A 137 -7.84 -14.94 5.06
CA VAL A 137 -8.09 -15.61 3.76
C VAL A 137 -6.84 -16.30 3.19
N GLU A 138 -5.80 -16.47 3.98
CA GLU A 138 -4.50 -17.03 3.60
C GLU A 138 -4.57 -18.48 3.09
N LYS A 139 -5.66 -19.19 3.42
CA LYS A 139 -5.91 -20.56 2.94
C LYS A 139 -6.24 -20.60 1.45
N ASP A 140 -6.74 -19.49 0.91
CA ASP A 140 -7.20 -19.38 -0.46
C ASP A 140 -6.35 -18.41 -1.30
N TYR A 141 -5.70 -17.42 -0.65
CA TYR A 141 -5.04 -16.28 -1.31
C TYR A 141 -3.68 -15.96 -0.69
N GLY A 142 -2.95 -15.08 -1.35
CA GLY A 142 -1.73 -14.43 -0.84
C GLY A 142 -0.43 -15.11 -1.27
N ARG A 143 -0.44 -16.41 -1.56
CA ARG A 143 0.76 -17.17 -1.93
C ARG A 143 0.48 -18.25 -2.99
N ILE A 144 1.54 -18.73 -3.62
CA ILE A 144 1.49 -19.85 -4.54
C ILE A 144 1.64 -21.14 -3.71
N ALA A 145 0.53 -21.81 -3.45
CA ALA A 145 0.50 -23.08 -2.71
C ALA A 145 -0.57 -24.01 -3.27
N VAL A 146 -0.40 -25.31 -3.04
CA VAL A 146 -1.41 -26.31 -3.42
C VAL A 146 -2.69 -26.05 -2.61
N GLY A 147 -3.81 -25.91 -3.31
CA GLY A 147 -5.10 -25.62 -2.72
C GLY A 147 -5.52 -24.13 -2.83
N ASN A 148 -4.58 -23.21 -2.99
CA ASN A 148 -4.90 -21.79 -3.17
C ASN A 148 -5.41 -21.51 -4.60
N TYR A 149 -6.18 -20.43 -4.74
CA TYR A 149 -6.60 -19.95 -6.06
C TYR A 149 -5.40 -19.51 -6.90
N GLY A 150 -5.34 -19.94 -8.16
CA GLY A 150 -4.33 -19.52 -9.11
C GLY A 150 -4.57 -18.08 -9.59
N ASN A 151 -4.33 -17.11 -8.71
CA ASN A 151 -4.36 -15.67 -9.00
C ASN A 151 -2.94 -15.15 -9.06
N LEU A 152 -2.42 -14.89 -10.27
CA LEU A 152 -1.01 -14.61 -10.49
C LEU A 152 -0.84 -13.41 -11.42
N LEU A 153 0.21 -12.64 -11.18
CA LEU A 153 0.76 -11.68 -12.14
C LEU A 153 2.10 -12.23 -12.65
N LEU A 154 2.23 -12.37 -13.96
CA LEU A 154 3.51 -12.68 -14.60
C LEU A 154 4.16 -11.37 -15.01
N LEU A 155 5.33 -11.12 -14.44
CA LEU A 155 6.07 -9.89 -14.64
C LEU A 155 7.37 -10.16 -15.41
N ASP A 156 7.85 -9.17 -16.14
CA ASP A 156 9.22 -9.21 -16.64
C ASP A 156 10.22 -8.68 -15.60
N LYS A 157 11.50 -8.64 -15.98
CA LYS A 157 12.59 -8.15 -15.12
C LYS A 157 12.46 -6.68 -14.71
N ASP A 158 11.69 -5.91 -15.46
CA ASP A 158 11.42 -4.48 -15.20
C ASP A 158 10.06 -4.27 -14.50
N LEU A 159 9.51 -5.35 -13.93
CA LEU A 159 8.22 -5.41 -13.24
C LEU A 159 7.07 -4.89 -14.10
N GLN A 160 7.09 -5.17 -15.41
CA GLN A 160 5.93 -4.92 -16.27
C GLN A 160 5.05 -6.16 -16.34
N ILE A 161 3.75 -5.99 -16.26
CA ILE A 161 2.78 -7.09 -16.36
C ILE A 161 2.82 -7.66 -17.79
N LYS A 162 3.09 -8.96 -17.90
CA LYS A 162 3.03 -9.72 -19.16
C LYS A 162 1.75 -10.51 -19.27
N ASN A 163 1.31 -11.12 -18.19
CA ASN A 163 0.06 -11.86 -18.15
C ASN A 163 -0.58 -11.73 -16.76
N ILE A 164 -1.90 -11.79 -16.76
CA ILE A 164 -2.72 -11.90 -15.54
C ILE A 164 -3.39 -13.26 -15.57
N VAL A 165 -3.28 -14.01 -14.49
CA VAL A 165 -4.02 -15.25 -14.30
C VAL A 165 -5.03 -15.03 -13.18
N GLN A 166 -6.29 -15.32 -13.43
CA GLN A 166 -7.37 -15.25 -12.46
C GLN A 166 -8.07 -16.60 -12.34
N LYS A 167 -8.04 -17.19 -11.16
CA LYS A 167 -8.59 -18.52 -10.87
C LYS A 167 -8.13 -19.57 -11.90
N GLY A 168 -6.81 -19.54 -12.20
CA GLY A 168 -6.17 -20.46 -13.14
C GLY A 168 -6.41 -20.18 -14.64
N LYS A 169 -7.09 -19.09 -14.99
CA LYS A 169 -7.33 -18.69 -16.39
C LYS A 169 -6.51 -17.45 -16.74
N ILE A 170 -5.83 -17.50 -17.89
CA ILE A 170 -5.12 -16.34 -18.43
C ILE A 170 -6.17 -15.33 -18.90
N MET A 171 -6.03 -14.08 -18.43
CA MET A 171 -6.86 -12.96 -18.84
C MET A 171 -6.19 -12.26 -20.03
N SER A 172 -6.97 -11.81 -21.01
CA SER A 172 -6.48 -10.89 -22.04
C SER A 172 -6.21 -9.53 -21.39
N VAL A 173 -4.99 -9.02 -21.52
CA VAL A 173 -4.55 -7.70 -21.08
C VAL A 173 -4.72 -6.70 -22.20
#